data_be0fce24a92b4bdb767e9864b6d19a52
#
_entry.id   be0fce24a92b4bdb767e9864b6d19a52
#
_cell.length_a   1.000
_cell.length_b   1.000
_cell.length_c   1.000
_cell.angle_alpha   90.00
_cell.angle_beta   90.00
_cell.angle_gamma   90.00
#
_symmetry.space_group_name_H-M   'P 1'
#
loop_
_entity.id
_entity.type
_entity.pdbx_description
1 polymer ?
#
loop_
_entity_poly.entity_id
_entity_poly.type
_entity_poly.pdbx_seq_one_letter_code
_entity_poly.pdbx_strand_id
1 'polypeptide(L)'
;MADGRFDVDLLDEQDPFEIDAQAAHLFKHPHLGIEDIDDVWSSDPLFYPAKPPAHWLMCAEVSGRVLVVPLAPSRSGDPRRCRPIGCYEAAPALAGQYRRDR
;
A
#
# COMPACT_ATOMS: atom_id res chain seq x y z
N MET A 1 -4.05 21.14 -2.04
CA MET A 1 -3.60 21.29 -0.74
C MET A 1 -3.79 20.06 0.11
N ALA A 2 -3.01 19.95 1.06
CA ALA A 2 -3.00 18.75 1.85
C ALA A 2 -4.31 18.53 2.59
N ASP A 3 -4.81 17.34 2.52
CA ASP A 3 -5.97 16.86 3.26
C ASP A 3 -5.52 16.08 4.50
N GLY A 4 -4.27 16.27 4.93
CA GLY A 4 -3.68 15.58 6.06
C GLY A 4 -3.00 14.26 5.71
N ARG A 5 -3.08 13.81 4.48
CA ARG A 5 -2.39 12.58 4.05
C ARG A 5 -0.92 12.83 3.81
N PHE A 6 -0.10 11.81 4.10
CA PHE A 6 1.33 11.91 3.76
C PHE A 6 1.51 11.93 2.24
N ASP A 7 2.67 12.42 1.79
CA ASP A 7 2.97 12.56 0.37
C ASP A 7 3.68 11.32 -0.14
N VAL A 8 3.02 10.56 -1.02
CA VAL A 8 3.60 9.33 -1.56
C VAL A 8 4.83 9.60 -2.43
N ASP A 9 4.96 10.80 -3.00
CA ASP A 9 6.12 11.13 -3.82
C ASP A 9 7.39 11.31 -3.01
N LEU A 10 7.29 11.47 -1.70
CA LEU A 10 8.44 11.58 -0.81
C LEU A 10 8.96 10.23 -0.32
N LEU A 11 8.25 9.15 -0.58
CA LEU A 11 8.66 7.83 -0.09
C LEU A 11 10.01 7.41 -0.68
N ASP A 12 10.85 6.80 0.16
CA ASP A 12 12.16 6.30 -0.25
C ASP A 12 11.97 5.16 -1.26
N GLU A 13 12.60 5.27 -2.42
CA GLU A 13 12.41 4.29 -3.49
C GLU A 13 12.89 2.89 -3.11
N GLN A 14 13.89 2.80 -2.25
CA GLN A 14 14.50 1.52 -1.91
C GLN A 14 13.98 0.91 -0.62
N ASP A 15 13.53 1.75 0.33
CA ASP A 15 13.08 1.27 1.64
C ASP A 15 11.97 2.16 2.18
N PRO A 16 10.78 2.16 1.55
CA PRO A 16 9.70 3.06 1.97
C PRO A 16 8.86 2.54 3.12
N PHE A 17 8.99 1.25 3.50
CA PHE A 17 8.04 0.61 4.41
C PHE A 17 8.63 0.31 5.77
N GLU A 18 7.87 0.70 6.82
CA GLU A 18 8.16 0.29 8.20
C GLU A 18 7.32 -0.95 8.49
N ILE A 19 7.99 -2.09 8.64
CA ILE A 19 7.32 -3.36 8.94
C ILE A 19 7.79 -3.81 10.31
N ASP A 20 6.92 -3.66 11.31
CA ASP A 20 7.22 -4.06 12.68
C ASP A 20 6.48 -5.37 13.04
N ALA A 21 6.67 -5.83 14.28
CA ALA A 21 6.04 -7.08 14.74
C ALA A 21 4.52 -7.00 14.71
N GLN A 22 3.96 -5.82 14.91
CA GLN A 22 2.53 -5.60 14.87
C GLN A 22 2.00 -5.67 13.42
N ALA A 23 2.79 -5.15 12.48
CA ALA A 23 2.45 -5.27 11.07
C ALA A 23 2.44 -6.73 10.63
N ALA A 24 3.39 -7.53 11.11
CA ALA A 24 3.43 -8.95 10.79
C ALA A 24 2.16 -9.68 11.20
N HIS A 25 1.48 -9.22 12.25
CA HIS A 25 0.20 -9.78 12.67
C HIS A 25 -0.92 -9.51 11.67
N LEU A 26 -0.83 -8.42 10.93
CA LEU A 26 -1.86 -8.04 9.97
C LEU A 26 -1.75 -8.83 8.67
N PHE A 27 -0.62 -9.50 8.44
CA PHE A 27 -0.38 -10.31 7.26
C PHE A 27 -0.64 -11.79 7.51
N LYS A 28 -1.70 -12.09 8.24
CA LYS A 28 -2.09 -13.47 8.52
C LYS A 28 -2.78 -14.17 7.36
N HIS A 29 -3.01 -13.45 6.29
CA HIS A 29 -3.64 -14.04 5.13
C HIS A 29 -2.72 -15.10 4.53
N PRO A 30 -3.18 -16.36 4.32
CA PRO A 30 -2.30 -17.44 3.92
C PRO A 30 -1.66 -17.26 2.54
N HIS A 31 -2.19 -16.33 1.74
CA HIS A 31 -1.76 -16.16 0.35
C HIS A 31 -1.07 -14.84 0.09
N LEU A 32 -1.04 -13.93 1.05
CA LEU A 32 -0.49 -12.59 0.86
C LEU A 32 0.33 -12.20 2.07
N GLY A 33 1.56 -11.75 1.84
CA GLY A 33 2.49 -11.41 2.90
C GLY A 33 3.39 -10.23 2.53
N ILE A 34 4.47 -10.09 3.27
CA ILE A 34 5.42 -8.98 3.10
C ILE A 34 6.01 -8.97 1.69
N GLU A 35 6.27 -10.14 1.12
CA GLU A 35 6.84 -10.25 -0.23
C GLU A 35 5.90 -9.66 -1.28
N ASP A 36 4.59 -9.81 -1.07
CA ASP A 36 3.60 -9.27 -2.00
C ASP A 36 3.58 -7.73 -1.97
N ILE A 37 3.90 -7.12 -0.83
CA ILE A 37 3.99 -5.68 -0.72
C ILE A 37 5.11 -5.14 -1.61
N ASP A 38 6.27 -5.79 -1.58
CA ASP A 38 7.38 -5.40 -2.45
C ASP A 38 7.03 -5.57 -3.92
N ASP A 39 6.29 -6.63 -4.25
CA ASP A 39 5.84 -6.86 -5.62
C ASP A 39 4.88 -5.75 -6.08
N VAL A 40 3.97 -5.32 -5.21
CA VAL A 40 3.06 -4.21 -5.54
C VAL A 40 3.85 -2.93 -5.74
N TRP A 41 4.78 -2.62 -4.83
CA TRP A 41 5.61 -1.43 -4.95
C TRP A 41 6.42 -1.41 -6.25
N SER A 42 6.94 -2.56 -6.66
CA SER A 42 7.79 -2.69 -7.85
C SER A 42 6.99 -2.77 -9.15
N SER A 43 5.67 -2.86 -9.08
CA SER A 43 4.81 -3.04 -10.26
C SER A 43 4.13 -1.76 -10.70
N ASP A 44 4.76 -0.62 -10.45
CA ASP A 44 4.30 0.70 -10.89
C ASP A 44 2.90 1.02 -10.33
N PRO A 45 2.76 1.09 -9.01
CA PRO A 45 1.45 1.19 -8.38
C PRO A 45 0.79 2.55 -8.57
N LEU A 46 -0.53 2.55 -8.50
CA LEU A 46 -1.34 3.76 -8.35
C LEU A 46 -1.79 3.88 -6.89
N PHE A 47 -2.04 5.10 -6.46
CA PHE A 47 -2.43 5.41 -5.08
C PHE A 47 -3.79 6.06 -5.06
N TYR A 48 -4.69 5.51 -4.23
CA TYR A 48 -6.05 6.01 -4.06
C TYR A 48 -6.25 6.45 -2.62
N PRO A 49 -7.03 7.52 -2.37
CA PRO A 49 -7.31 7.95 -1.00
C PRO A 49 -7.99 6.84 -0.21
N ALA A 50 -7.57 6.67 1.04
CA ALA A 50 -8.11 5.66 1.94
C ALA A 50 -8.74 6.30 3.17
N LYS A 51 -9.54 5.51 3.90
CA LYS A 51 -10.10 5.92 5.18
C LYS A 51 -9.11 5.62 6.30
N PRO A 52 -9.07 6.45 7.35
CA PRO A 52 -8.22 6.16 8.51
C PRO A 52 -8.45 4.75 9.06
N PRO A 53 -7.41 4.09 9.58
CA PRO A 53 -6.07 4.61 9.85
C PRO A 53 -5.14 4.69 8.63
N ALA A 54 -5.53 4.17 7.48
CA ALA A 54 -4.74 4.32 6.27
C ALA A 54 -4.90 5.72 5.68
N HIS A 55 -3.88 6.15 4.94
CA HIS A 55 -3.95 7.38 4.15
C HIS A 55 -4.16 7.05 2.67
N TRP A 56 -3.55 5.98 2.20
CA TRP A 56 -3.58 5.60 0.79
C TRP A 56 -3.82 4.11 0.64
N LEU A 57 -4.44 3.76 -0.50
CA LEU A 57 -4.45 2.38 -0.99
C LEU A 57 -3.46 2.31 -2.15
N MET A 58 -2.41 1.54 -1.98
CA MET A 58 -1.43 1.28 -3.03
C MET A 58 -1.88 0.07 -3.82
N CYS A 59 -2.14 0.25 -5.12
CA CYS A 59 -2.70 -0.79 -5.97
C CYS A 59 -1.81 -1.06 -7.17
N ALA A 60 -1.58 -2.32 -7.46
CA ALA A 60 -0.88 -2.73 -8.68
C ALA A 60 -1.33 -4.12 -9.10
N GLU A 61 -1.17 -4.41 -10.37
CA GLU A 61 -1.43 -5.75 -10.88
C GLU A 61 -0.18 -6.60 -10.73
N VAL A 62 -0.31 -7.71 -10.02
CA VAL A 62 0.78 -8.65 -9.76
C VAL A 62 0.27 -10.05 -10.13
N SER A 63 0.92 -10.69 -11.09
CA SER A 63 0.57 -12.05 -11.54
C SER A 63 -0.91 -12.17 -11.94
N GLY A 64 -1.41 -11.16 -12.63
CA GLY A 64 -2.79 -11.17 -13.14
C GLY A 64 -3.86 -10.74 -12.15
N ARG A 65 -3.48 -10.43 -10.89
CA ARG A 65 -4.41 -9.98 -9.86
C ARG A 65 -4.07 -8.57 -9.44
N VAL A 66 -5.10 -7.75 -9.21
CA VAL A 66 -4.88 -6.42 -8.64
C VAL A 66 -4.82 -6.55 -7.11
N LEU A 67 -3.67 -6.23 -6.55
CA LEU A 67 -3.44 -6.28 -5.10
C LEU A 67 -3.50 -4.89 -4.51
N VAL A 68 -3.96 -4.81 -3.27
CA VAL A 68 -4.14 -3.55 -2.54
C VAL A 68 -3.36 -3.61 -1.23
N VAL A 69 -2.54 -2.60 -0.99
CA VAL A 69 -1.82 -2.44 0.26
C VAL A 69 -2.24 -1.11 0.89
N PRO A 70 -3.04 -1.12 1.95
CA PRO A 70 -3.33 0.11 2.68
C PRO A 70 -2.07 0.62 3.37
N LEU A 71 -1.81 1.91 3.24
CA LEU A 71 -0.62 2.56 3.80
C LEU A 71 -1.01 3.60 4.84
N ALA A 72 -0.51 3.42 6.06
CA ALA A 72 -0.64 4.40 7.13
C ALA A 72 0.64 5.23 7.22
N PRO A 73 0.61 6.41 7.87
CA PRO A 73 1.82 7.20 8.01
C PRO A 73 2.86 6.54 8.89
N SER A 74 4.12 6.93 8.71
CA SER A 74 5.23 6.45 9.51
C SER A 74 4.95 6.65 11.01
N ARG A 75 5.29 5.65 11.82
CA ARG A 75 5.16 5.75 13.27
C ARG A 75 6.14 6.74 13.87
N SER A 76 7.31 6.87 13.25
CA SER A 76 8.35 7.80 13.68
C SER A 76 8.16 9.21 13.14
N GLY A 77 7.19 9.42 12.26
CA GLY A 77 6.99 10.71 11.61
C GLY A 77 7.93 10.98 10.44
N ASP A 78 8.60 9.95 9.94
CA ASP A 78 9.51 10.10 8.81
C ASP A 78 8.71 10.27 7.51
N PRO A 79 8.82 11.42 6.81
CA PRO A 79 8.04 11.65 5.59
C PRO A 79 8.45 10.77 4.42
N ARG A 80 9.59 10.09 4.53
CA ARG A 80 10.10 9.21 3.48
C ARG A 80 9.66 7.76 3.67
N ARG A 81 8.91 7.47 4.74
CA ARG A 81 8.48 6.11 5.06
C ARG A 81 7.00 6.07 5.42
N CYS A 82 6.42 4.90 5.30
CA CYS A 82 5.03 4.66 5.67
C CYS A 82 4.89 3.24 6.21
N ARG A 83 3.71 2.92 6.75
CA ARG A 83 3.45 1.58 7.30
C ARG A 83 2.40 0.87 6.46
N PRO A 84 2.73 -0.25 5.83
CA PRO A 84 1.70 -1.10 5.25
C PRO A 84 0.92 -1.77 6.38
N ILE A 85 -0.41 -1.71 6.32
CA ILE A 85 -1.26 -2.25 7.37
C ILE A 85 -2.18 -3.37 6.86
N GLY A 86 -1.88 -3.92 5.69
CA GLY A 86 -2.58 -5.05 5.14
C GLY A 86 -2.12 -5.32 3.71
N CYS A 87 -2.59 -6.42 3.16
CA CYS A 87 -2.42 -6.72 1.75
C CYS A 87 -3.55 -7.67 1.36
N TYR A 88 -4.30 -7.31 0.33
CA TYR A 88 -5.43 -8.13 -0.11
C TYR A 88 -5.69 -7.93 -1.59
N GLU A 89 -6.48 -8.83 -2.17
CA GLU A 89 -6.89 -8.69 -3.57
C GLU A 89 -8.02 -7.68 -3.67
N ALA A 90 -7.94 -6.78 -4.66
CA ALA A 90 -8.92 -5.73 -4.85
C ALA A 90 -10.29 -6.31 -5.18
N ALA A 91 -11.34 -5.70 -4.63
CA ALA A 91 -12.70 -5.98 -5.04
C ALA A 91 -12.89 -5.57 -6.51
N PRO A 92 -13.88 -6.16 -7.23
CA PRO A 92 -14.03 -5.90 -8.67
C PRO A 92 -14.14 -4.43 -9.05
N ALA A 93 -14.81 -3.61 -8.22
CA ALA A 93 -14.95 -2.19 -8.51
C ALA A 93 -13.60 -1.47 -8.52
N LEU A 94 -12.77 -1.72 -7.51
CA LEU A 94 -11.45 -1.10 -7.41
C LEU A 94 -10.50 -1.65 -8.48
N ALA A 95 -10.55 -2.96 -8.72
CA ALA A 95 -9.72 -3.56 -9.76
C ALA A 95 -10.04 -2.96 -11.13
N GLY A 96 -11.33 -2.77 -11.42
CA GLY A 96 -11.76 -2.15 -12.67
C GLY A 96 -11.30 -0.72 -12.79
N GLN A 97 -11.40 0.05 -11.71
CA GLN A 97 -10.92 1.43 -11.70
C GLN A 97 -9.40 1.50 -11.93
N TYR A 98 -8.65 0.65 -11.25
CA TYR A 98 -7.20 0.59 -11.44
C TYR A 98 -6.84 0.31 -12.90
N ARG A 99 -7.52 -0.65 -13.52
CA ARG A 99 -7.25 -1.01 -14.92
C ARG A 99 -7.60 0.10 -15.90
N ARG A 100 -8.60 0.92 -15.59
CA ARG A 100 -8.91 2.09 -16.39
C ARG A 100 -7.91 3.22 -16.21
N ASP A 101 -7.36 3.36 -15.00
CA ASP A 101 -6.49 4.49 -14.63
C ASP A 101 -5.03 4.27 -15.01
N ARG A 102 -4.62 3.04 -15.19
CA ARG A 102 -3.21 2.76 -15.53
C ARG A 102 -2.88 3.01 -16.98
#